data_6a1969511fbb5a26ae38b67be3660528
#
_entry.id   6a1969511fbb5a26ae38b67be3660528
#
_cell.length_a   1.000
_cell.length_b   1.000
_cell.length_c   1.000
_cell.angle_alpha   90.00
_cell.angle_beta   90.00
_cell.angle_gamma   90.00
#
_symmetry.space_group_name_H-M   'P 1'
#
loop_
_entity.id
_entity.type
_entity.pdbx_description
1 polymer ?
#
loop_
_entity_poly.entity_id
_entity_poly.type
_entity_poly.pdbx_seq_one_letter_code
_entity_poly.pdbx_strand_id
1 'polypeptide(L)'
;HPNPQIQQVGMQLAGQMEAMPDAGMVPASMDQIRTMAYGGAVEPKKLELGGSPEYNPELDLDFILQQEAFEELLELDDLVDLVSIDQAIILNEGSTDDFGRKKPRLAALDCGIKYNILRSLCQYFEVIWCPPDVKFSTLVNDYQIDALFCSNGPGDPAHPGKASMAKETLAMAVHSGYPVMGICLGHQLMGLASGLKTYKMRYGHRGANQPVVDLVSGKVLITSQNHGFAVADPESGMLAAHPSGATSSEVENLHGQEVKVRYINANDKTVEGLDVIDKPCFTVQFHPEACPGPHDAEGLFTRFKEIVDKHLGVI
;
A
#
# COMPACT_ATOMS: atom_id res chain seq x y z
N HIS A 1 -1.70 -21.31 13.74
CA HIS A 1 -1.79 -22.27 12.60
C HIS A 1 -2.53 -21.58 11.47
N PRO A 2 -1.95 -21.46 10.26
CA PRO A 2 -2.64 -20.85 9.13
C PRO A 2 -3.87 -21.67 8.77
N ASN A 3 -4.96 -20.99 8.48
CA ASN A 3 -6.22 -21.60 8.09
C ASN A 3 -6.07 -22.26 6.70
N PRO A 4 -6.24 -23.60 6.56
CA PRO A 4 -6.07 -24.30 5.28
C PRO A 4 -6.97 -23.80 4.15
N GLN A 5 -8.10 -23.15 4.48
CA GLN A 5 -9.01 -22.59 3.49
C GLN A 5 -8.44 -21.34 2.79
N ILE A 6 -7.60 -20.56 3.47
CA ILE A 6 -6.95 -19.40 2.86
C ILE A 6 -5.86 -19.84 1.88
N GLN A 7 -5.11 -20.91 2.17
CA GLN A 7 -4.14 -21.48 1.24
C GLN A 7 -4.79 -22.04 -0.02
N GLN A 8 -5.95 -22.69 0.12
CA GLN A 8 -6.68 -23.27 -1.00
C GLN A 8 -7.27 -22.20 -1.92
N VAL A 9 -7.72 -21.08 -1.38
CA VAL A 9 -8.19 -19.91 -2.14
C VAL A 9 -7.03 -19.22 -2.88
N GLY A 10 -5.87 -19.10 -2.25
CA GLY A 10 -4.67 -18.54 -2.90
C GLY A 10 -4.21 -19.37 -4.09
N MET A 11 -4.20 -20.71 -3.98
CA MET A 11 -3.86 -21.62 -5.10
C MET A 11 -4.90 -21.62 -6.22
N GLN A 12 -6.19 -21.52 -5.91
CA GLN A 12 -7.25 -21.41 -6.91
C GLN A 12 -7.20 -20.09 -7.67
N LEU A 13 -6.87 -19.00 -7.01
CA LEU A 13 -6.72 -17.68 -7.63
C LEU A 13 -5.48 -17.60 -8.52
N ALA A 14 -4.36 -18.21 -8.13
CA ALA A 14 -3.17 -18.29 -8.98
C ALA A 14 -3.45 -19.05 -10.30
N GLY A 15 -4.20 -20.17 -10.23
CA GLY A 15 -4.60 -20.90 -11.43
C GLY A 15 -5.62 -20.19 -12.33
N GLN A 16 -6.37 -19.22 -11.81
CA GLN A 16 -7.33 -18.41 -12.57
C GLN A 16 -6.67 -17.22 -13.29
N MET A 17 -5.48 -16.79 -12.87
CA MET A 17 -4.76 -15.70 -13.52
C MET A 17 -4.24 -16.07 -14.92
N GLU A 18 -4.02 -17.36 -15.23
CA GLU A 18 -3.59 -17.83 -16.54
C GLU A 18 -4.73 -17.96 -17.58
N ALA A 19 -5.99 -17.88 -17.17
CA ALA A 19 -7.14 -18.26 -17.99
C ALA A 19 -8.16 -17.15 -18.28
N MET A 20 -7.95 -15.88 -17.95
CA MET A 20 -8.98 -14.85 -18.13
C MET A 20 -8.71 -13.92 -19.32
N PRO A 21 -9.65 -13.85 -20.29
CA PRO A 21 -9.71 -12.77 -21.26
C PRO A 21 -10.25 -11.48 -20.61
N ASP A 22 -9.82 -10.34 -21.15
CA ASP A 22 -10.22 -8.96 -20.79
C ASP A 22 -11.74 -8.78 -20.60
N ALA A 23 -12.22 -8.97 -19.39
CA ALA A 23 -13.57 -8.59 -19.02
C ALA A 23 -13.59 -8.10 -17.56
N GLY A 24 -13.96 -6.83 -17.41
CA GLY A 24 -13.99 -6.10 -16.14
C GLY A 24 -14.68 -6.86 -15.02
N MET A 25 -13.92 -7.31 -14.05
CA MET A 25 -14.44 -7.77 -12.77
C MET A 25 -14.49 -6.62 -11.77
N VAL A 26 -15.68 -6.35 -11.28
CA VAL A 26 -15.93 -5.47 -10.12
C VAL A 26 -15.20 -6.05 -8.92
N PRO A 27 -14.42 -5.26 -8.17
CA PRO A 27 -13.78 -5.73 -6.94
C PRO A 27 -14.83 -6.20 -5.94
N ALA A 28 -14.52 -7.30 -5.25
CA ALA A 28 -15.35 -7.82 -4.17
C ALA A 28 -15.70 -6.69 -3.18
N SER A 29 -16.96 -6.60 -2.78
CA SER A 29 -17.41 -5.63 -1.78
C SER A 29 -16.72 -5.92 -0.45
N MET A 30 -16.60 -4.89 0.41
CA MET A 30 -16.06 -5.06 1.77
C MET A 30 -16.76 -6.18 2.55
N ASP A 31 -18.02 -6.47 2.24
CA ASP A 31 -18.77 -7.58 2.83
C ASP A 31 -18.27 -8.95 2.39
N GLN A 32 -17.77 -9.09 1.16
CA GLN A 32 -17.14 -10.32 0.70
C GLN A 32 -15.77 -10.56 1.36
N ILE A 33 -15.01 -9.50 1.61
CA ILE A 33 -13.75 -9.56 2.36
C ILE A 33 -14.03 -9.94 3.81
N ARG A 34 -15.06 -9.36 4.46
CA ARG A 34 -15.50 -9.74 5.82
C ARG A 34 -15.94 -11.21 5.90
N THR A 35 -16.68 -11.71 4.92
CA THR A 35 -17.14 -13.11 4.88
C THR A 35 -15.95 -14.09 4.71
N MET A 36 -14.94 -13.71 3.94
CA MET A 36 -13.73 -14.52 3.76
C MET A 36 -12.81 -14.53 5.00
N ALA A 37 -12.71 -13.41 5.72
CA ALA A 37 -11.83 -13.30 6.89
C ALA A 37 -12.39 -14.02 8.14
N TYR A 38 -13.71 -14.12 8.31
CA TYR A 38 -14.31 -14.58 9.55
C TYR A 38 -15.17 -15.86 9.46
N GLY A 39 -15.24 -16.52 8.29
CA GLY A 39 -15.80 -17.88 8.15
C GLY A 39 -17.23 -18.11 8.65
N GLY A 40 -18.01 -17.07 8.87
CA GLY A 40 -19.38 -17.15 9.40
C GLY A 40 -20.38 -16.42 8.51
N ALA A 41 -21.39 -17.14 8.04
CA ALA A 41 -22.51 -16.55 7.33
C ALA A 41 -23.31 -15.65 8.28
N VAL A 42 -23.09 -14.35 8.19
CA VAL A 42 -24.07 -13.37 8.70
C VAL A 42 -25.00 -13.11 7.52
N GLU A 43 -26.21 -13.63 7.58
CA GLU A 43 -27.24 -13.28 6.59
C GLU A 43 -27.46 -11.77 6.60
N PRO A 44 -27.33 -11.08 5.45
CA PRO A 44 -27.63 -9.66 5.39
C PRO A 44 -29.15 -9.50 5.61
N LYS A 45 -29.55 -8.84 6.69
CA LYS A 45 -30.91 -8.38 6.84
C LYS A 45 -31.22 -7.47 5.65
N LYS A 46 -32.19 -7.88 4.82
CA LYS A 46 -32.74 -7.10 3.73
C LYS A 46 -33.22 -5.76 4.29
N LEU A 47 -32.52 -4.67 3.98
CA LEU A 47 -33.03 -3.32 4.18
C LEU A 47 -34.13 -3.11 3.13
N GLU A 48 -35.39 -3.17 3.54
CA GLU A 48 -36.48 -2.66 2.72
C GLU A 48 -36.38 -1.14 2.69
N LEU A 49 -36.04 -0.60 1.52
CA LEU A 49 -36.09 0.83 1.23
C LEU A 49 -37.54 1.27 1.14
N GLY A 50 -38.15 1.67 2.29
CA GLY A 50 -39.52 2.14 2.36
C GLY A 50 -39.80 2.84 3.67
N GLY A 51 -39.64 4.16 3.71
CA GLY A 51 -39.91 5.03 4.84
C GLY A 51 -38.62 5.63 5.41
N SER A 52 -38.59 6.95 5.65
CA SER A 52 -37.49 7.57 6.39
C SER A 52 -37.44 6.92 7.79
N PRO A 53 -36.34 6.30 8.20
CA PRO A 53 -36.24 5.77 9.55
C PRO A 53 -36.36 6.94 10.52
N GLU A 54 -37.26 6.82 11.50
CA GLU A 54 -37.22 7.73 12.63
C GLU A 54 -35.83 7.63 13.26
N TYR A 55 -35.15 8.76 13.33
CA TYR A 55 -33.84 8.89 13.95
C TYR A 55 -33.93 8.44 15.40
N ASN A 56 -33.24 7.34 15.73
CA ASN A 56 -33.13 6.86 17.10
C ASN A 56 -31.70 7.04 17.59
N PRO A 57 -31.40 8.10 18.36
CA PRO A 57 -30.05 8.42 18.79
C PRO A 57 -29.38 7.36 19.67
N GLU A 58 -30.15 6.51 20.37
CA GLU A 58 -29.63 5.43 21.21
C GLU A 58 -29.10 4.26 20.35
N LEU A 59 -29.86 3.89 19.30
CA LEU A 59 -29.41 2.84 18.35
C LEU A 59 -28.23 3.27 17.52
N ASP A 60 -28.16 4.56 17.15
CA ASP A 60 -27.02 5.11 16.40
C ASP A 60 -25.77 5.19 17.29
N LEU A 61 -25.92 5.50 18.58
CA LEU A 61 -24.79 5.56 19.51
C LEU A 61 -24.20 4.15 19.77
N ASP A 62 -25.06 3.15 20.01
CA ASP A 62 -24.60 1.77 20.19
C ASP A 62 -23.91 1.21 18.93
N PHE A 63 -24.40 1.56 17.75
CA PHE A 63 -23.78 1.19 16.49
C PHE A 63 -22.42 1.85 16.32
N ILE A 64 -22.30 3.15 16.66
CA ILE A 64 -21.03 3.88 16.61
C ILE A 64 -20.02 3.29 17.60
N LEU A 65 -20.45 3.05 18.85
CA LEU A 65 -19.58 2.46 19.88
C LEU A 65 -19.13 1.03 19.52
N GLN A 66 -19.97 0.23 18.89
CA GLN A 66 -19.61 -1.10 18.39
C GLN A 66 -18.63 -1.00 17.22
N GLN A 67 -18.78 -0.02 16.33
CA GLN A 67 -17.81 0.21 15.25
C GLN A 67 -16.47 0.69 15.79
N GLU A 68 -16.46 1.62 16.74
CA GLU A 68 -15.22 2.10 17.37
C GLU A 68 -14.49 0.97 18.12
N ALA A 69 -15.21 0.17 18.92
CA ALA A 69 -14.62 -0.99 19.60
C ALA A 69 -14.09 -2.05 18.63
N PHE A 70 -14.75 -2.25 17.49
CA PHE A 70 -14.29 -3.17 16.46
C PHE A 70 -13.05 -2.62 15.70
N GLU A 71 -13.02 -1.32 15.41
CA GLU A 71 -11.85 -0.67 14.83
C GLU A 71 -10.65 -0.72 15.79
N GLU A 72 -10.85 -0.50 17.11
CA GLU A 72 -9.81 -0.67 18.12
C GLU A 72 -9.27 -2.11 18.18
N LEU A 73 -10.13 -3.11 18.10
CA LEU A 73 -9.70 -4.53 18.06
C LEU A 73 -8.89 -4.84 16.81
N LEU A 74 -9.26 -4.28 15.66
CA LEU A 74 -8.50 -4.43 14.41
C LEU A 74 -7.13 -3.74 14.45
N GLU A 75 -6.96 -2.71 15.28
CA GLU A 75 -5.68 -2.02 15.48
C GLU A 75 -4.72 -2.80 16.39
N LEU A 76 -5.22 -3.74 17.19
CA LEU A 76 -4.41 -4.59 18.07
C LEU A 76 -3.82 -5.81 17.37
N ASP A 77 -4.40 -6.20 16.22
CA ASP A 77 -3.96 -7.36 15.47
C ASP A 77 -2.92 -6.97 14.40
N ASP A 78 -1.97 -7.87 14.12
CA ASP A 78 -1.09 -7.74 12.95
C ASP A 78 -1.89 -8.02 11.67
N LEU A 79 -2.62 -7.01 11.19
CA LEU A 79 -3.44 -7.15 9.99
C LEU A 79 -2.62 -7.45 8.74
N VAL A 80 -1.35 -7.04 8.70
CA VAL A 80 -0.44 -7.37 7.60
C VAL A 80 -0.14 -8.87 7.59
N ASP A 81 0.04 -9.50 8.76
CA ASP A 81 0.23 -10.96 8.87
C ASP A 81 -0.99 -11.75 8.34
N LEU A 82 -2.19 -11.21 8.57
CA LEU A 82 -3.44 -11.89 8.16
C LEU A 82 -3.68 -11.88 6.64
N VAL A 83 -3.10 -10.91 5.91
CA VAL A 83 -3.39 -10.69 4.49
C VAL A 83 -2.19 -10.93 3.57
N SER A 84 -0.99 -11.09 4.12
CA SER A 84 0.22 -11.33 3.34
C SER A 84 0.43 -12.81 3.01
N ILE A 85 1.18 -13.07 1.94
CA ILE A 85 1.60 -14.42 1.58
C ILE A 85 2.72 -14.93 2.52
N ASP A 86 2.82 -16.25 2.67
CA ASP A 86 3.84 -16.89 3.52
C ASP A 86 5.11 -17.29 2.74
N GLN A 87 5.05 -17.38 1.42
CA GLN A 87 6.15 -17.86 0.58
C GLN A 87 6.28 -16.99 -0.67
N ALA A 88 7.51 -16.76 -1.11
CA ALA A 88 7.77 -16.00 -2.32
C ALA A 88 7.28 -16.72 -3.59
N ILE A 89 6.70 -15.97 -4.50
CA ILE A 89 6.19 -16.43 -5.81
C ILE A 89 6.84 -15.57 -6.90
N ILE A 90 7.46 -16.20 -7.88
CA ILE A 90 8.00 -15.48 -9.04
C ILE A 90 6.92 -15.40 -10.11
N LEU A 91 6.56 -14.18 -10.49
CA LEU A 91 5.60 -13.91 -11.56
C LEU A 91 6.35 -13.57 -12.84
N ASN A 92 5.84 -14.07 -13.98
CA ASN A 92 6.38 -13.82 -15.33
C ASN A 92 7.90 -14.07 -15.46
N GLU A 93 8.40 -15.14 -14.86
CA GLU A 93 9.80 -15.55 -14.88
C GLU A 93 10.38 -15.58 -16.30
N GLY A 94 11.59 -15.01 -16.46
CA GLY A 94 12.29 -14.99 -17.73
C GLY A 94 11.67 -14.05 -18.78
N SER A 95 10.71 -13.20 -18.40
CA SER A 95 10.07 -12.28 -19.35
C SER A 95 11.05 -11.24 -19.93
N THR A 96 10.76 -10.80 -21.14
CA THR A 96 11.54 -9.79 -21.85
C THR A 96 10.69 -8.54 -22.12
N ASP A 97 11.38 -7.42 -22.33
CA ASP A 97 10.77 -6.20 -22.84
C ASP A 97 10.51 -6.29 -24.37
N ASP A 98 9.94 -5.23 -24.95
CA ASP A 98 9.63 -5.15 -26.38
C ASP A 98 10.87 -5.21 -27.30
N PHE A 99 12.06 -5.04 -26.72
CA PHE A 99 13.36 -5.12 -27.41
C PHE A 99 14.07 -6.47 -27.20
N GLY A 100 13.40 -7.43 -26.54
CA GLY A 100 13.96 -8.76 -26.23
C GLY A 100 14.97 -8.78 -25.08
N ARG A 101 15.13 -7.69 -24.30
CA ARG A 101 16.01 -7.64 -23.13
C ARG A 101 15.25 -8.20 -21.91
N LYS A 102 15.95 -8.93 -21.06
CA LYS A 102 15.35 -9.40 -19.79
C LYS A 102 14.82 -8.23 -18.98
N LYS A 103 13.61 -8.37 -18.45
CA LYS A 103 13.06 -7.40 -17.51
C LYS A 103 13.86 -7.40 -16.21
N PRO A 104 14.08 -6.24 -15.57
CA PRO A 104 14.68 -6.17 -14.24
C PRO A 104 13.86 -6.95 -13.21
N ARG A 105 14.54 -7.50 -12.20
CA ARG A 105 13.94 -8.27 -11.12
C ARG A 105 13.50 -7.35 -9.98
N LEU A 106 12.23 -7.35 -9.70
CA LEU A 106 11.61 -6.52 -8.66
C LEU A 106 11.10 -7.38 -7.52
N ALA A 107 11.62 -7.19 -6.30
CA ALA A 107 10.94 -7.73 -5.11
C ALA A 107 9.74 -6.86 -4.75
N ALA A 108 8.57 -7.47 -4.61
CA ALA A 108 7.35 -6.81 -4.14
C ALA A 108 6.98 -7.36 -2.77
N LEU A 109 7.22 -6.55 -1.71
CA LEU A 109 6.82 -6.89 -0.34
C LEU A 109 5.29 -6.84 -0.23
N ASP A 110 4.71 -7.95 0.17
CA ASP A 110 3.26 -8.11 0.32
C ASP A 110 2.80 -7.69 1.72
N CYS A 111 2.33 -6.47 1.83
CA CYS A 111 1.64 -6.02 3.03
C CYS A 111 0.10 -6.09 2.90
N GLY A 112 -0.42 -6.79 1.91
CA GLY A 112 -1.82 -6.82 1.49
C GLY A 112 -1.99 -6.23 0.09
N ILE A 113 -1.13 -6.66 -0.84
CA ILE A 113 -1.01 -6.10 -2.18
C ILE A 113 -2.26 -6.32 -3.02
N LYS A 114 -2.74 -5.27 -3.67
CA LYS A 114 -3.81 -5.39 -4.66
C LYS A 114 -3.28 -6.04 -5.95
N TYR A 115 -4.04 -6.99 -6.51
CA TYR A 115 -3.66 -7.66 -7.75
C TYR A 115 -3.41 -6.71 -8.92
N ASN A 116 -4.10 -5.55 -8.96
CA ASN A 116 -3.86 -4.58 -10.02
C ASN A 116 -2.48 -3.93 -9.93
N ILE A 117 -1.90 -3.82 -8.74
CA ILE A 117 -0.50 -3.41 -8.56
C ILE A 117 0.43 -4.45 -9.17
N LEU A 118 0.24 -5.74 -8.86
CA LEU A 118 1.04 -6.82 -9.46
C LEU A 118 0.95 -6.82 -10.99
N ARG A 119 -0.27 -6.64 -11.56
CA ARG A 119 -0.45 -6.53 -13.01
C ARG A 119 0.33 -5.35 -13.60
N SER A 120 0.28 -4.19 -12.96
CA SER A 120 1.01 -3.00 -13.41
C SER A 120 2.53 -3.21 -13.32
N LEU A 121 3.03 -3.81 -12.24
CA LEU A 121 4.45 -4.13 -12.09
C LEU A 121 4.94 -5.16 -13.11
N CYS A 122 4.17 -6.22 -13.37
CA CYS A 122 4.49 -7.27 -14.34
C CYS A 122 4.62 -6.76 -15.78
N GLN A 123 4.06 -5.60 -16.11
CA GLN A 123 4.29 -4.97 -17.42
C GLN A 123 5.77 -4.61 -17.62
N TYR A 124 6.46 -4.22 -16.56
CA TYR A 124 7.80 -3.65 -16.59
C TYR A 124 8.88 -4.56 -16.00
N PHE A 125 8.52 -5.47 -15.08
CA PHE A 125 9.46 -6.23 -14.25
C PHE A 125 9.17 -7.74 -14.28
N GLU A 126 10.19 -8.54 -14.00
CA GLU A 126 10.04 -9.87 -13.44
C GLU A 126 9.80 -9.69 -11.94
N VAL A 127 8.62 -10.04 -11.43
CA VAL A 127 8.20 -9.72 -10.07
C VAL A 127 8.40 -10.91 -9.16
N ILE A 128 9.16 -10.73 -8.10
CA ILE A 128 9.25 -11.65 -6.97
C ILE A 128 8.26 -11.14 -5.90
N TRP A 129 7.06 -11.69 -5.89
CA TRP A 129 6.06 -11.39 -4.88
C TRP A 129 6.42 -12.14 -3.61
N CYS A 130 6.79 -11.44 -2.53
CA CYS A 130 7.39 -12.01 -1.34
C CYS A 130 6.73 -11.53 -0.06
N PRO A 131 6.82 -12.34 1.03
CA PRO A 131 6.34 -11.96 2.34
C PRO A 131 6.97 -10.65 2.83
N PRO A 132 6.28 -9.87 3.69
CA PRO A 132 6.77 -8.58 4.18
C PRO A 132 7.97 -8.72 5.13
N ASP A 133 8.15 -9.89 5.74
CA ASP A 133 9.22 -10.21 6.70
C ASP A 133 10.50 -10.77 6.06
N VAL A 134 10.55 -10.84 4.72
CA VAL A 134 11.76 -11.28 4.02
C VAL A 134 12.91 -10.28 4.25
N LYS A 135 14.08 -10.81 4.56
CA LYS A 135 15.26 -9.98 4.80
C LYS A 135 15.83 -9.42 3.50
N PHE A 136 16.30 -8.17 3.52
CA PHE A 136 16.93 -7.54 2.37
C PHE A 136 18.11 -8.36 1.81
N SER A 137 18.93 -8.96 2.70
CA SER A 137 20.04 -9.83 2.28
C SER A 137 19.60 -11.06 1.49
N THR A 138 18.47 -11.67 1.82
CA THR A 138 17.87 -12.78 1.06
C THR A 138 17.43 -12.30 -0.33
N LEU A 139 16.79 -11.13 -0.41
CA LEU A 139 16.38 -10.55 -1.69
C LEU A 139 17.56 -10.32 -2.64
N VAL A 140 18.67 -9.82 -2.10
CA VAL A 140 19.88 -9.55 -2.90
C VAL A 140 20.63 -10.84 -3.27
N ASN A 141 20.87 -11.73 -2.31
CA ASN A 141 21.76 -12.87 -2.51
C ASN A 141 21.05 -14.03 -3.24
N ASP A 142 19.80 -14.33 -2.87
CA ASP A 142 19.10 -15.52 -3.37
C ASP A 142 18.23 -15.17 -4.59
N TYR A 143 17.55 -14.01 -4.55
CA TYR A 143 16.67 -13.57 -5.64
C TYR A 143 17.35 -12.63 -6.63
N GLN A 144 18.50 -12.03 -6.30
CA GLN A 144 19.25 -11.13 -7.19
C GLN A 144 18.40 -10.00 -7.75
N ILE A 145 17.73 -9.27 -6.85
CA ILE A 145 16.84 -8.18 -7.23
C ILE A 145 17.59 -6.95 -7.74
N ASP A 146 16.95 -6.20 -8.62
CA ASP A 146 17.41 -4.91 -9.14
C ASP A 146 16.69 -3.72 -8.47
N ALA A 147 15.50 -3.96 -7.92
CA ALA A 147 14.67 -2.94 -7.28
C ALA A 147 13.74 -3.54 -6.22
N LEU A 148 13.19 -2.69 -5.35
CA LEU A 148 12.24 -3.06 -4.31
C LEU A 148 10.94 -2.26 -4.44
N PHE A 149 9.82 -2.92 -4.23
CA PHE A 149 8.50 -2.33 -4.11
C PHE A 149 7.89 -2.69 -2.75
N CYS A 150 7.30 -1.72 -2.05
CA CYS A 150 6.54 -1.96 -0.84
C CYS A 150 5.06 -1.63 -1.06
N SER A 151 4.20 -2.61 -0.84
CA SER A 151 2.79 -2.52 -1.24
C SER A 151 1.94 -1.69 -0.29
N ASN A 152 0.71 -1.48 -0.70
CA ASN A 152 -0.39 -1.10 0.18
C ASN A 152 -0.68 -2.20 1.21
N GLY A 153 -1.41 -1.86 2.26
CA GLY A 153 -1.85 -2.81 3.28
C GLY A 153 -2.75 -2.18 4.32
N PRO A 154 -3.35 -2.99 5.19
CA PRO A 154 -4.20 -2.54 6.28
C PRO A 154 -3.40 -2.20 7.54
N GLY A 155 -4.10 -1.61 8.53
CA GLY A 155 -3.62 -1.44 9.89
C GLY A 155 -2.80 -0.19 10.15
N ASP A 156 -2.28 -0.12 11.37
CA ASP A 156 -1.38 0.96 11.81
C ASP A 156 0.03 0.70 11.25
N PRO A 157 0.62 1.66 10.49
CA PRO A 157 1.99 1.52 10.00
C PRO A 157 3.05 1.42 11.12
N ALA A 158 2.75 1.89 12.32
CA ALA A 158 3.63 1.80 13.48
C ALA A 158 3.48 0.49 14.28
N HIS A 159 2.60 -0.42 13.87
CA HIS A 159 2.41 -1.71 14.53
C HIS A 159 3.71 -2.54 14.50
N PRO A 160 4.10 -3.18 15.63
CA PRO A 160 5.40 -3.88 15.77
C PRO A 160 5.50 -5.23 15.05
N GLY A 161 4.50 -5.63 14.26
CA GLY A 161 4.44 -6.90 13.54
C GLY A 161 5.17 -6.91 12.19
N LYS A 162 4.60 -7.60 11.21
CA LYS A 162 5.18 -7.74 9.86
C LYS A 162 5.39 -6.42 9.12
N ALA A 163 4.55 -5.39 9.38
CA ALA A 163 4.77 -4.05 8.86
C ALA A 163 6.12 -3.46 9.29
N SER A 164 6.52 -3.68 10.56
CA SER A 164 7.84 -3.24 11.06
C SER A 164 8.99 -3.96 10.36
N MET A 165 8.85 -5.25 10.06
CA MET A 165 9.87 -6.03 9.33
C MET A 165 10.00 -5.55 7.87
N ALA A 166 8.88 -5.24 7.21
CA ALA A 166 8.89 -4.64 5.87
C ALA A 166 9.58 -3.26 5.88
N LYS A 167 9.34 -2.44 6.92
CA LYS A 167 10.02 -1.15 7.12
C LYS A 167 11.53 -1.30 7.21
N GLU A 168 12.04 -2.30 7.95
CA GLU A 168 13.48 -2.55 8.07
C GLU A 168 14.09 -2.95 6.72
N THR A 169 13.45 -3.87 5.99
CA THR A 169 13.90 -4.29 4.65
C THR A 169 13.91 -3.11 3.67
N LEU A 170 12.88 -2.27 3.71
CA LEU A 170 12.76 -1.06 2.91
C LEU A 170 13.87 -0.05 3.23
N ALA A 171 14.14 0.21 4.52
CA ALA A 171 15.20 1.09 4.98
C ALA A 171 16.59 0.61 4.49
N MET A 172 16.86 -0.69 4.58
CA MET A 172 18.10 -1.29 4.09
C MET A 172 18.27 -1.15 2.58
N ALA A 173 17.20 -1.33 1.80
CA ALA A 173 17.24 -1.17 0.35
C ALA A 173 17.59 0.27 -0.05
N VAL A 174 16.93 1.26 0.57
CA VAL A 174 17.22 2.68 0.34
C VAL A 174 18.64 3.03 0.75
N HIS A 175 19.08 2.59 1.94
CA HIS A 175 20.46 2.81 2.40
C HIS A 175 21.47 2.27 1.40
N SER A 176 21.25 1.07 0.89
CA SER A 176 22.11 0.40 -0.09
C SER A 176 22.02 0.98 -1.50
N GLY A 177 21.17 1.98 -1.74
CA GLY A 177 21.04 2.69 -3.00
C GLY A 177 20.19 1.98 -4.05
N TYR A 178 19.43 0.96 -3.68
CA TYR A 178 18.48 0.30 -4.58
C TYR A 178 17.32 1.23 -4.93
N PRO A 179 16.81 1.16 -6.18
CA PRO A 179 15.55 1.82 -6.51
C PRO A 179 14.38 1.28 -5.68
N VAL A 180 13.60 2.19 -5.09
CA VAL A 180 12.46 1.80 -4.25
C VAL A 180 11.22 2.62 -4.61
N MET A 181 10.08 1.94 -4.72
CA MET A 181 8.75 2.55 -4.78
C MET A 181 7.86 2.01 -3.67
N GLY A 182 7.09 2.88 -3.01
CA GLY A 182 6.10 2.50 -1.99
C GLY A 182 4.72 3.09 -2.29
N ILE A 183 3.65 2.30 -2.05
CA ILE A 183 2.26 2.74 -2.23
C ILE A 183 1.50 2.59 -0.91
N CYS A 184 0.76 3.61 -0.51
CA CYS A 184 -0.15 3.67 0.63
C CYS A 184 0.55 3.27 1.94
N LEU A 185 0.40 2.05 2.45
CA LEU A 185 1.17 1.58 3.61
C LEU A 185 2.68 1.64 3.36
N GLY A 186 3.15 1.27 2.17
CA GLY A 186 4.57 1.38 1.79
C GLY A 186 5.11 2.81 1.82
N HIS A 187 4.27 3.81 1.54
CA HIS A 187 4.62 5.22 1.74
C HIS A 187 4.77 5.55 3.23
N GLN A 188 3.85 5.10 4.06
CA GLN A 188 3.88 5.35 5.50
C GLN A 188 5.09 4.67 6.16
N LEU A 189 5.40 3.43 5.76
CA LEU A 189 6.59 2.70 6.23
C LEU A 189 7.89 3.40 5.81
N MET A 190 7.95 4.01 4.61
CA MET A 190 9.09 4.83 4.19
C MET A 190 9.21 6.08 5.09
N GLY A 191 8.11 6.75 5.38
CA GLY A 191 8.10 7.88 6.31
C GLY A 191 8.68 7.49 7.67
N LEU A 192 8.20 6.39 8.26
CA LEU A 192 8.72 5.86 9.53
C LEU A 192 10.21 5.48 9.43
N ALA A 193 10.64 4.81 8.36
CA ALA A 193 12.04 4.44 8.13
C ALA A 193 12.96 5.67 8.04
N SER A 194 12.43 6.80 7.60
CA SER A 194 13.12 8.09 7.49
C SER A 194 12.99 8.96 8.75
N GLY A 195 12.44 8.43 9.85
CA GLY A 195 12.31 9.14 11.12
C GLY A 195 11.11 10.08 11.20
N LEU A 196 10.19 10.04 10.23
CA LEU A 196 8.96 10.79 10.30
C LEU A 196 7.93 10.06 11.16
N LYS A 197 6.98 10.81 11.72
CA LYS A 197 5.85 10.24 12.45
C LYS A 197 4.68 9.94 11.52
N THR A 198 3.88 8.95 11.88
CA THR A 198 2.56 8.74 11.32
C THR A 198 1.48 9.09 12.34
N TYR A 199 0.31 9.43 11.87
CA TYR A 199 -0.83 9.74 12.75
C TYR A 199 -2.12 9.20 12.15
N LYS A 200 -3.07 8.85 13.04
CA LYS A 200 -4.42 8.48 12.64
C LYS A 200 -5.22 9.72 12.29
N MET A 201 -5.78 9.74 11.10
CA MET A 201 -6.66 10.81 10.63
C MET A 201 -8.06 10.61 11.22
N ARG A 202 -8.76 11.72 11.49
CA ARG A 202 -10.14 11.65 12.02
C ARG A 202 -11.10 10.93 11.09
N TYR A 203 -11.01 11.19 9.78
CA TYR A 203 -11.92 10.62 8.79
C TYR A 203 -11.19 9.80 7.72
N GLY A 204 -9.89 9.98 7.56
CA GLY A 204 -9.09 9.42 6.46
C GLY A 204 -9.51 9.99 5.09
N HIS A 205 -8.78 9.54 4.05
CA HIS A 205 -9.15 9.83 2.67
C HIS A 205 -9.69 8.56 2.01
N ARG A 206 -10.93 8.63 1.53
CA ARG A 206 -11.61 7.52 0.86
C ARG A 206 -12.35 8.02 -0.38
N GLY A 207 -12.14 7.34 -1.51
CA GLY A 207 -12.82 7.64 -2.77
C GLY A 207 -11.87 7.82 -3.95
N ALA A 208 -12.45 7.97 -5.14
CA ALA A 208 -11.74 8.07 -6.41
C ALA A 208 -11.67 9.52 -6.95
N ASN A 209 -11.80 10.51 -6.08
CA ASN A 209 -11.89 11.91 -6.45
C ASN A 209 -11.02 12.82 -5.56
N GLN A 210 -9.93 12.29 -5.03
CA GLN A 210 -9.04 13.04 -4.13
C GLN A 210 -8.00 13.82 -4.96
N PRO A 211 -8.02 15.16 -4.89
CA PRO A 211 -7.08 15.98 -5.65
C PRO A 211 -5.73 16.07 -4.92
N VAL A 212 -4.66 15.77 -5.64
CA VAL A 212 -3.28 15.80 -5.14
C VAL A 212 -2.44 16.76 -6.01
N VAL A 213 -1.67 17.61 -5.37
CA VAL A 213 -0.76 18.54 -6.04
C VAL A 213 0.64 17.96 -6.09
N ASP A 214 1.22 17.87 -7.27
CA ASP A 214 2.66 17.63 -7.46
C ASP A 214 3.41 18.95 -7.27
N LEU A 215 4.17 19.06 -6.19
CA LEU A 215 4.89 20.28 -5.82
C LEU A 215 6.04 20.63 -6.77
N VAL A 216 6.50 19.67 -7.59
CA VAL A 216 7.57 19.92 -8.56
C VAL A 216 7.01 20.44 -9.89
N SER A 217 5.94 19.83 -10.40
CA SER A 217 5.35 20.25 -11.69
C SER A 217 4.22 21.26 -11.53
N GLY A 218 3.68 21.44 -10.32
CA GLY A 218 2.49 22.25 -10.06
C GLY A 218 1.19 21.65 -10.59
N LYS A 219 1.21 20.45 -11.14
CA LYS A 219 0.02 19.77 -11.65
C LYS A 219 -0.84 19.23 -10.52
N VAL A 220 -2.14 19.21 -10.75
CA VAL A 220 -3.12 18.52 -9.90
C VAL A 220 -3.47 17.20 -10.55
N LEU A 221 -3.38 16.10 -9.78
CA LEU A 221 -3.81 14.77 -10.16
C LEU A 221 -5.09 14.44 -9.40
N ILE A 222 -6.05 13.83 -10.06
CA ILE A 222 -7.19 13.23 -9.37
C ILE A 222 -6.81 11.78 -9.05
N THR A 223 -6.92 11.40 -7.78
CA THR A 223 -6.40 10.12 -7.28
C THR A 223 -7.47 9.29 -6.58
N SER A 224 -7.24 7.99 -6.55
CA SER A 224 -7.99 7.05 -5.72
C SER A 224 -7.26 6.86 -4.40
N GLN A 225 -7.99 6.98 -3.29
CA GLN A 225 -7.42 6.86 -1.94
C GLN A 225 -8.30 6.01 -1.05
N ASN A 226 -7.67 5.28 -0.14
CA ASN A 226 -8.33 4.54 0.95
C ASN A 226 -7.33 4.33 2.09
N HIS A 227 -7.18 5.36 2.93
CA HIS A 227 -6.29 5.30 4.08
C HIS A 227 -6.84 6.08 5.27
N GLY A 228 -6.52 5.60 6.48
CA GLY A 228 -6.87 6.22 7.76
C GLY A 228 -5.67 6.82 8.49
N PHE A 229 -4.44 6.51 8.04
CA PHE A 229 -3.21 7.07 8.57
C PHE A 229 -2.50 7.93 7.53
N ALA A 230 -1.70 8.88 8.00
CA ALA A 230 -0.89 9.75 7.16
C ALA A 230 0.48 10.00 7.79
N VAL A 231 1.43 10.41 6.95
CA VAL A 231 2.78 10.82 7.39
C VAL A 231 2.74 12.29 7.79
N ALA A 232 3.38 12.62 8.93
CA ALA A 232 3.55 14.00 9.37
C ALA A 232 4.50 14.74 8.42
N ASP A 233 4.22 16.04 8.20
CA ASP A 233 5.07 16.89 7.39
C ASP A 233 6.48 17.02 7.99
N PRO A 234 7.54 16.67 7.25
CA PRO A 234 8.91 16.71 7.75
C PRO A 234 9.42 18.12 8.07
N GLU A 235 8.92 19.17 7.40
CA GLU A 235 9.40 20.56 7.60
C GLU A 235 8.79 21.19 8.83
N SER A 236 7.50 21.00 9.05
CA SER A 236 6.78 21.63 10.15
C SER A 236 6.55 20.69 11.33
N GLY A 237 6.68 19.38 11.11
CA GLY A 237 6.20 18.37 12.06
C GLY A 237 4.71 18.46 12.30
N MET A 238 4.02 19.33 11.51
CA MET A 238 2.58 19.56 11.67
C MET A 238 1.81 18.36 11.15
N LEU A 239 0.92 17.92 11.97
CA LEU A 239 -0.18 17.05 11.58
C LEU A 239 -1.15 17.88 10.76
N ALA A 240 -1.65 17.35 9.66
CA ALA A 240 -2.71 18.03 8.90
C ALA A 240 -3.90 18.39 9.82
N ALA A 241 -4.62 19.41 9.48
CA ALA A 241 -5.48 20.27 10.32
C ALA A 241 -6.49 19.62 11.28
N HIS A 242 -6.56 18.31 11.41
CA HIS A 242 -7.42 17.62 12.39
C HIS A 242 -6.80 16.31 12.92
N PRO A 243 -5.75 16.37 13.76
CA PRO A 243 -5.28 15.17 14.42
C PRO A 243 -6.31 14.78 15.49
N SER A 244 -6.99 13.67 15.29
CA SER A 244 -7.88 13.11 16.32
C SER A 244 -7.25 11.93 17.04
N GLY A 245 -6.02 11.56 16.72
CA GLY A 245 -5.44 10.33 17.17
C GLY A 245 -4.03 10.41 17.74
N ALA A 246 -3.62 9.33 18.37
CA ALA A 246 -2.26 9.13 18.81
C ALA A 246 -1.30 9.20 17.60
N THR A 247 -0.23 9.97 17.77
CA THR A 247 0.92 9.90 16.86
C THR A 247 1.74 8.67 17.23
N SER A 248 2.45 8.09 16.24
CA SER A 248 3.49 7.13 16.55
C SER A 248 4.44 7.69 17.62
N SER A 249 4.97 6.84 18.48
CA SER A 249 6.03 7.18 19.44
C SER A 249 7.23 7.82 18.72
N GLU A 250 8.25 8.26 19.45
CA GLU A 250 9.49 8.73 18.84
C GLU A 250 10.00 7.69 17.83
N VAL A 251 10.27 8.16 16.59
CA VAL A 251 10.68 7.30 15.48
C VAL A 251 12.13 7.59 15.18
N GLU A 252 12.94 6.54 15.16
CA GLU A 252 14.34 6.62 14.81
C GLU A 252 14.48 6.65 13.28
N ASN A 253 15.31 7.57 12.77
CA ASN A 253 15.74 7.52 11.38
C ASN A 253 16.80 6.43 11.23
N LEU A 254 16.40 5.27 10.71
CA LEU A 254 17.19 4.05 10.75
C LEU A 254 18.56 4.17 10.06
N HIS A 255 18.67 5.03 9.04
CA HIS A 255 19.91 5.15 8.26
C HIS A 255 20.21 6.59 7.82
N GLY A 256 19.71 7.61 8.52
CA GLY A 256 19.98 9.01 8.22
C GLY A 256 19.43 9.45 6.86
N GLN A 257 18.30 8.86 6.42
CA GLN A 257 17.69 9.18 5.14
C GLN A 257 16.95 10.50 5.22
N GLU A 258 17.22 11.40 4.30
CA GLU A 258 16.49 12.65 4.16
C GLU A 258 15.42 12.51 3.09
N VAL A 259 14.24 13.06 3.37
CA VAL A 259 13.09 13.02 2.46
C VAL A 259 12.56 14.40 2.18
N LYS A 260 11.97 14.56 1.01
CA LYS A 260 11.28 15.77 0.58
C LYS A 260 9.85 15.43 0.22
N VAL A 261 8.90 16.26 0.66
CA VAL A 261 7.50 16.15 0.25
C VAL A 261 7.40 16.44 -1.25
N ARG A 262 6.85 15.48 -1.99
CA ARG A 262 6.61 15.60 -3.42
C ARG A 262 5.16 15.89 -3.72
N TYR A 263 4.25 15.22 -3.03
CA TYR A 263 2.82 15.33 -3.25
C TYR A 263 2.10 15.73 -1.97
N ILE A 264 1.10 16.62 -2.09
CA ILE A 264 0.21 17.01 -0.99
C ILE A 264 -1.24 16.95 -1.44
N ASN A 265 -2.14 16.64 -0.52
CA ASN A 265 -3.58 16.77 -0.77
C ASN A 265 -3.95 18.24 -0.97
N ALA A 266 -4.72 18.54 -2.02
CA ALA A 266 -5.08 19.92 -2.34
C ALA A 266 -6.00 20.54 -1.28
N ASN A 267 -6.82 19.72 -0.60
CA ASN A 267 -7.82 20.19 0.35
C ASN A 267 -7.24 20.49 1.73
N ASP A 268 -6.55 19.51 2.34
CA ASP A 268 -6.12 19.58 3.74
C ASP A 268 -4.59 19.61 3.94
N LYS A 269 -3.82 19.53 2.85
CA LYS A 269 -2.35 19.54 2.86
C LYS A 269 -1.69 18.31 3.48
N THR A 270 -2.42 17.24 3.68
CA THR A 270 -1.84 15.95 4.06
C THR A 270 -0.72 15.56 3.10
N VAL A 271 0.37 15.00 3.64
CA VAL A 271 1.48 14.48 2.83
C VAL A 271 1.00 13.27 2.03
N GLU A 272 1.11 13.38 0.71
CA GLU A 272 0.62 12.38 -0.24
C GLU A 272 1.74 11.67 -1.01
N GLY A 273 2.99 12.06 -0.76
CA GLY A 273 4.14 11.38 -1.34
C GLY A 273 5.46 12.04 -1.01
N LEU A 274 6.51 11.21 -1.00
CA LEU A 274 7.87 11.57 -0.66
C LEU A 274 8.83 11.17 -1.77
N ASP A 275 9.83 12.01 -2.05
CA ASP A 275 11.06 11.64 -2.72
C ASP A 275 12.16 11.49 -1.67
N VAL A 276 13.01 10.46 -1.74
CA VAL A 276 14.19 10.33 -0.87
C VAL A 276 15.34 11.07 -1.53
N ILE A 277 15.96 12.01 -0.79
CA ILE A 277 17.01 12.88 -1.33
C ILE A 277 18.24 12.04 -1.70
N ASP A 278 18.79 12.30 -2.88
CA ASP A 278 19.99 11.63 -3.42
C ASP A 278 19.87 10.09 -3.55
N LYS A 279 18.65 9.56 -3.55
CA LYS A 279 18.36 8.14 -3.73
C LYS A 279 17.35 7.91 -4.85
N PRO A 280 17.41 6.80 -5.58
CA PRO A 280 16.47 6.48 -6.64
C PRO A 280 15.11 5.96 -6.07
N CYS A 281 14.54 6.70 -5.12
CA CYS A 281 13.41 6.23 -4.32
C CYS A 281 12.33 7.28 -4.19
N PHE A 282 11.07 6.85 -4.35
CA PHE A 282 9.91 7.69 -4.09
C PHE A 282 8.71 6.87 -3.61
N THR A 283 7.75 7.54 -2.97
CA THR A 283 6.54 6.90 -2.48
C THR A 283 5.31 7.77 -2.67
N VAL A 284 4.13 7.14 -2.74
CA VAL A 284 2.84 7.83 -2.84
C VAL A 284 1.82 7.22 -1.88
N GLN A 285 1.00 8.07 -1.26
CA GLN A 285 -0.06 7.67 -0.34
C GLN A 285 -1.29 7.15 -1.09
N PHE A 286 -1.56 7.69 -2.26
CA PHE A 286 -2.68 7.30 -3.12
C PHE A 286 -2.37 6.06 -3.94
N HIS A 287 -3.39 5.56 -4.65
CA HIS A 287 -3.36 4.33 -5.43
C HIS A 287 -3.25 4.62 -6.93
N PRO A 288 -2.02 4.62 -7.53
CA PRO A 288 -1.84 4.86 -8.96
C PRO A 288 -2.35 3.72 -9.84
N GLU A 289 -2.53 2.54 -9.26
CA GLU A 289 -3.10 1.35 -9.92
C GLU A 289 -4.62 1.38 -10.04
N ALA A 290 -5.26 2.47 -9.66
CA ALA A 290 -6.71 2.56 -9.54
C ALA A 290 -7.45 1.98 -10.75
N CYS A 291 -8.38 1.05 -10.50
CA CYS A 291 -9.24 0.45 -11.51
C CYS A 291 -10.68 0.44 -10.95
N PRO A 292 -11.64 1.08 -11.61
CA PRO A 292 -11.62 1.59 -13.00
C PRO A 292 -11.01 2.98 -13.21
N GLY A 293 -10.43 3.61 -12.29
CA GLY A 293 -9.78 4.92 -12.39
C GLY A 293 -9.98 5.74 -11.11
N PRO A 294 -9.46 7.00 -11.04
CA PRO A 294 -8.86 7.82 -12.11
C PRO A 294 -7.46 7.35 -12.55
N HIS A 295 -7.06 7.72 -13.78
CA HIS A 295 -5.82 7.26 -14.42
C HIS A 295 -4.68 8.29 -14.42
N ASP A 296 -4.87 9.45 -13.82
CA ASP A 296 -3.90 10.55 -13.81
C ASP A 296 -2.53 10.14 -13.23
N ALA A 297 -2.52 9.15 -12.35
CA ALA A 297 -1.34 8.69 -11.63
C ALA A 297 -0.66 7.43 -12.24
N GLU A 298 -1.22 6.81 -13.28
CA GLU A 298 -0.66 5.58 -13.88
C GLU A 298 0.79 5.72 -14.34
N GLY A 299 1.18 6.92 -14.79
CA GLY A 299 2.55 7.22 -15.20
C GLY A 299 3.61 7.02 -14.12
N LEU A 300 3.23 6.81 -12.85
CA LEU A 300 4.17 6.56 -11.76
C LEU A 300 4.86 5.18 -11.88
N PHE A 301 4.21 4.18 -12.46
CA PHE A 301 4.85 2.89 -12.73
C PHE A 301 5.90 3.03 -13.85
N THR A 302 5.63 3.82 -14.88
CA THR A 302 6.62 4.16 -15.92
C THR A 302 7.80 4.93 -15.32
N ARG A 303 7.53 5.95 -14.49
CA ARG A 303 8.58 6.69 -13.75
C ARG A 303 9.47 5.74 -12.94
N PHE A 304 8.87 4.76 -12.26
CA PHE A 304 9.64 3.79 -11.49
C PHE A 304 10.54 2.93 -12.39
N LYS A 305 10.01 2.45 -13.52
CA LYS A 305 10.80 1.72 -14.52
C LYS A 305 11.98 2.54 -15.03
N GLU A 306 11.77 3.82 -15.36
CA GLU A 306 12.83 4.73 -15.80
C GLU A 306 13.92 4.91 -14.74
N ILE A 307 13.54 5.03 -13.46
CA ILE A 307 14.48 5.11 -12.34
C ILE A 307 15.33 3.84 -12.25
N VAL A 308 14.71 2.67 -12.39
CA VAL A 308 15.41 1.38 -12.36
C VAL A 308 16.34 1.26 -13.57
N ASP A 309 15.90 1.60 -14.77
CA ASP A 309 16.73 1.54 -15.99
C ASP A 309 17.95 2.46 -15.90
N LYS A 310 17.77 3.66 -15.36
CA LYS A 310 18.86 4.60 -15.11
C LYS A 310 19.85 4.03 -14.08
N HIS A 311 19.35 3.42 -13.02
CA HIS A 311 20.20 2.79 -12.00
C HIS A 311 21.05 1.65 -12.59
N LEU A 312 20.47 0.87 -13.49
CA LEU A 312 21.14 -0.25 -14.18
C LEU A 312 22.03 0.21 -15.36
N GLY A 313 22.05 1.50 -15.70
CA GLY A 313 22.79 2.03 -16.83
C GLY A 313 22.26 1.60 -18.19
N VAL A 314 20.95 1.33 -18.29
CA VAL A 314 20.26 0.95 -19.53
C VAL A 314 19.90 2.16 -20.38
N ILE A 315 19.66 3.31 -19.73
CA ILE A 315 19.35 4.63 -20.34
C ILE A 315 20.18 5.74 -19.69
#